data_4f89dd0c488af9484f184a522eebfb4d
#
_entry.id   4f89dd0c488af9484f184a522eebfb4d
#
_cell.length_a   1.000
_cell.length_b   1.000
_cell.length_c   1.000
_cell.angle_alpha   90.00
_cell.angle_beta   90.00
_cell.angle_gamma   90.00
#
_symmetry.space_group_name_H-M   'P 1'
#
loop_
_entity.id
_entity.type
_entity.pdbx_description
1 polymer ?
#
loop_
_entity_poly.entity_id
_entity_poly.type
_entity_poly.pdbx_seq_one_letter_code
_entity_poly.pdbx_strand_id
1 'polypeptide(L)'
;MKKILLAAALAGNALLATAANPMVELKTSAGNIVLELYPEKAPKSVANFLDYVKSGHYNGLIFHRVINGFMIQGGGMNSAMEEKATRAPVENEGKNGLRNDAGTIAMARTQNPHSATAQFFINLEDNRSLNYPSPDGWGYTVFGKVTDGMEVVRKIAKEPTTTRGYHRDVPTTPILIESARQLPEKATK
;
A
#
# COMPACT_ATOMS: atom_id res chain seq x y z
N MET A 1 -41.14 27.74 51.92
CA MET A 1 -39.79 27.19 51.82
C MET A 1 -39.74 26.32 50.56
N LYS A 2 -39.21 26.87 49.44
CA LYS A 2 -39.08 26.13 48.14
C LYS A 2 -37.66 25.51 48.03
N LYS A 3 -37.59 24.18 47.98
CA LYS A 3 -36.34 23.44 47.76
C LYS A 3 -36.06 23.41 46.25
N ILE A 4 -34.98 24.04 45.82
CA ILE A 4 -34.45 23.98 44.46
C ILE A 4 -33.53 22.76 44.40
N LEU A 5 -33.90 21.75 43.64
CA LEU A 5 -33.05 20.64 43.27
C LEU A 5 -32.18 21.05 42.07
N LEU A 6 -30.89 21.13 42.30
CA LEU A 6 -29.88 21.38 41.27
C LEU A 6 -29.50 20.02 40.65
N ALA A 7 -29.95 19.76 39.44
CA ALA A 7 -29.53 18.58 38.68
C ALA A 7 -28.18 18.88 37.98
N ALA A 8 -27.11 18.25 38.45
CA ALA A 8 -25.81 18.28 37.81
C ALA A 8 -25.80 17.32 36.58
N ALA A 9 -25.78 17.87 35.39
CA ALA A 9 -25.57 17.10 34.17
C ALA A 9 -24.10 16.74 34.04
N LEU A 10 -23.73 15.47 34.25
CA LEU A 10 -22.44 14.92 33.89
C LEU A 10 -22.37 14.76 32.35
N ALA A 11 -21.72 15.70 31.67
CA ALA A 11 -21.35 15.54 30.30
C ALA A 11 -20.17 14.55 30.23
N GLY A 12 -20.47 13.30 29.91
CA GLY A 12 -19.44 12.28 29.64
C GLY A 12 -18.72 12.59 28.32
N ASN A 13 -17.48 13.05 28.37
CA ASN A 13 -16.59 13.09 27.21
C ASN A 13 -16.27 11.65 26.84
N ALA A 14 -16.95 11.10 25.83
CA ALA A 14 -16.52 9.90 25.15
C ALA A 14 -15.27 10.27 24.34
N LEU A 15 -14.09 9.90 24.84
CA LEU A 15 -12.88 9.88 24.02
C LEU A 15 -13.12 8.85 22.89
N LEU A 16 -13.31 9.35 21.68
CA LEU A 16 -13.26 8.51 20.48
C LEU A 16 -11.81 8.00 20.36
N ALA A 17 -11.58 6.77 20.77
CA ALA A 17 -10.33 6.09 20.49
C ALA A 17 -10.21 5.99 18.96
N THR A 18 -9.28 6.72 18.35
CA THR A 18 -8.92 6.52 16.95
C THR A 18 -8.39 5.09 16.81
N ALA A 19 -9.03 4.27 15.99
CA ALA A 19 -8.54 2.94 15.71
C ALA A 19 -7.10 3.03 15.18
N ALA A 20 -6.22 2.12 15.62
CA ALA A 20 -4.84 2.07 15.16
C ALA A 20 -4.82 1.77 13.65
N ASN A 21 -3.84 2.35 12.95
CA ASN A 21 -3.64 2.09 11.53
C ASN A 21 -3.40 0.59 11.29
N PRO A 22 -4.07 -0.02 10.29
CA PRO A 22 -3.85 -1.41 9.96
C PRO A 22 -2.41 -1.66 9.54
N MET A 23 -1.84 -2.78 10.04
CA MET A 23 -0.50 -3.24 9.69
C MET A 23 -0.60 -4.48 8.80
N VAL A 24 0.22 -4.56 7.76
CA VAL A 24 0.29 -5.72 6.86
C VAL A 24 1.73 -6.18 6.73
N GLU A 25 1.97 -7.48 6.87
CA GLU A 25 3.25 -8.11 6.56
C GLU A 25 3.19 -8.73 5.16
N LEU A 26 4.15 -8.38 4.32
CA LEU A 26 4.49 -9.08 3.08
C LEU A 26 5.69 -9.97 3.37
N LYS A 27 5.49 -11.28 3.46
CA LYS A 27 6.58 -12.25 3.50
C LYS A 27 7.05 -12.49 2.08
N THR A 28 8.30 -12.16 1.79
CA THR A 28 8.88 -12.33 0.45
C THR A 28 10.05 -13.30 0.46
N SER A 29 10.43 -13.83 -0.71
CA SER A 29 11.63 -14.64 -0.87
C SER A 29 12.94 -13.88 -0.57
N ALA A 30 12.89 -12.55 -0.49
CA ALA A 30 14.03 -11.69 -0.16
C ALA A 30 14.09 -11.27 1.32
N GLY A 31 12.99 -11.46 2.08
CA GLY A 31 12.80 -11.05 3.47
C GLY A 31 11.39 -10.49 3.70
N ASN A 32 11.11 -10.06 4.92
CA ASN A 32 9.80 -9.52 5.29
C ASN A 32 9.76 -8.00 5.14
N ILE A 33 8.61 -7.48 4.72
CA ILE A 33 8.32 -6.04 4.62
C ILE A 33 7.03 -5.80 5.41
N VAL A 34 7.06 -4.86 6.35
CA VAL A 34 5.87 -4.48 7.14
C VAL A 34 5.39 -3.11 6.71
N LEU A 35 4.10 -3.03 6.44
CA LEU A 35 3.41 -1.84 5.96
C LEU A 35 2.45 -1.32 7.03
N GLU A 36 2.44 -0.01 7.25
CA GLU A 36 1.39 0.71 7.94
C GLU A 36 0.48 1.37 6.90
N LEU A 37 -0.84 1.16 7.00
CA LEU A 37 -1.80 1.68 6.04
C LEU A 37 -2.59 2.86 6.62
N TYR A 38 -3.00 3.81 5.79
CA TYR A 38 -3.64 5.06 6.20
C TYR A 38 -5.11 5.16 5.75
N PRO A 39 -6.05 4.45 6.42
CA PRO A 39 -7.46 4.41 6.02
C PRO A 39 -8.16 5.77 6.10
N GLU A 40 -7.71 6.69 6.97
CA GLU A 40 -8.27 8.04 7.03
C GLU A 40 -7.88 8.90 5.80
N LYS A 41 -6.74 8.59 5.16
CA LYS A 41 -6.21 9.33 4.01
C LYS A 41 -6.62 8.71 2.67
N ALA A 42 -6.73 7.40 2.62
CA ALA A 42 -7.02 6.63 1.40
C ALA A 42 -7.97 5.46 1.71
N PRO A 43 -9.21 5.73 2.16
CA PRO A 43 -10.12 4.68 2.63
C PRO A 43 -10.44 3.63 1.57
N LYS A 44 -10.63 4.02 0.30
CA LYS A 44 -10.95 3.08 -0.79
C LYS A 44 -9.74 2.23 -1.16
N SER A 45 -8.57 2.83 -1.27
CA SER A 45 -7.32 2.13 -1.60
C SER A 45 -6.91 1.17 -0.49
N VAL A 46 -7.02 1.56 0.77
CA VAL A 46 -6.73 0.70 1.93
C VAL A 46 -7.71 -0.46 2.01
N ALA A 47 -9.02 -0.22 1.89
CA ALA A 47 -10.02 -1.28 1.92
C ALA A 47 -9.79 -2.29 0.78
N ASN A 48 -9.55 -1.82 -0.43
CA ASN A 48 -9.23 -2.64 -1.59
C ASN A 48 -7.96 -3.49 -1.38
N PHE A 49 -6.87 -2.90 -0.89
CA PHE A 49 -5.64 -3.61 -0.60
C PHE A 49 -5.84 -4.70 0.47
N LEU A 50 -6.53 -4.38 1.59
CA LEU A 50 -6.83 -5.32 2.66
C LEU A 50 -7.73 -6.48 2.17
N ASP A 51 -8.65 -6.22 1.27
CA ASP A 51 -9.49 -7.26 0.66
C ASP A 51 -8.67 -8.24 -0.18
N TYR A 52 -7.68 -7.76 -0.95
CA TYR A 52 -6.74 -8.61 -1.66
C TYR A 52 -5.82 -9.38 -0.71
N VAL A 53 -5.38 -8.78 0.40
CA VAL A 53 -4.61 -9.47 1.46
C VAL A 53 -5.43 -10.60 2.07
N LYS A 54 -6.68 -10.32 2.49
CA LYS A 54 -7.59 -11.30 3.10
C LYS A 54 -7.93 -12.46 2.17
N SER A 55 -8.07 -12.21 0.87
CA SER A 55 -8.34 -13.25 -0.12
C SER A 55 -7.11 -14.08 -0.51
N GLY A 56 -5.92 -13.77 0.00
CA GLY A 56 -4.66 -14.40 -0.40
C GLY A 56 -4.27 -14.11 -1.85
N HIS A 57 -4.78 -13.03 -2.43
CA HIS A 57 -4.52 -12.67 -3.83
C HIS A 57 -3.03 -12.54 -4.12
N TYR A 58 -2.28 -11.93 -3.22
CA TYR A 58 -0.86 -11.65 -3.40
C TYR A 58 0.05 -12.87 -3.28
N ASN A 59 -0.45 -13.98 -2.69
CA ASN A 59 0.36 -15.18 -2.48
C ASN A 59 0.79 -15.80 -3.81
N GLY A 60 2.09 -16.00 -3.99
CA GLY A 60 2.69 -16.54 -5.21
C GLY A 60 2.89 -15.52 -6.34
N LEU A 61 2.49 -14.26 -6.14
CA LEU A 61 2.80 -13.18 -7.09
C LEU A 61 4.22 -12.65 -6.88
N ILE A 62 4.73 -11.92 -7.87
CA ILE A 62 6.10 -11.40 -7.87
C ILE A 62 6.13 -9.86 -7.86
N PHE A 63 7.29 -9.32 -7.49
CA PHE A 63 7.69 -7.98 -7.90
C PHE A 63 8.16 -8.07 -9.36
N HIS A 64 7.25 -7.74 -10.28
CA HIS A 64 7.44 -7.95 -11.72
C HIS A 64 8.12 -6.77 -12.43
N ARG A 65 8.27 -5.63 -11.76
CA ARG A 65 8.98 -4.45 -12.29
C ARG A 65 9.78 -3.78 -11.16
N VAL A 66 11.08 -3.70 -11.36
CA VAL A 66 12.02 -3.18 -10.37
C VAL A 66 12.96 -2.19 -11.05
N ILE A 67 12.97 -0.95 -10.59
CA ILE A 67 13.85 0.11 -11.09
C ILE A 67 14.59 0.69 -9.90
N ASN A 68 15.89 0.43 -9.82
CA ASN A 68 16.75 0.97 -8.77
C ASN A 68 16.75 2.51 -8.80
N GLY A 69 16.69 3.14 -7.63
CA GLY A 69 16.58 4.61 -7.53
C GLY A 69 15.18 5.16 -7.90
N PHE A 70 14.17 4.28 -8.09
CA PHE A 70 12.80 4.71 -8.38
C PHE A 70 11.79 3.94 -7.52
N MET A 71 11.44 2.69 -7.87
CA MET A 71 10.42 1.92 -7.14
C MET A 71 10.54 0.42 -7.40
N ILE A 72 9.89 -0.39 -6.57
CA ILE A 72 9.60 -1.80 -6.82
C ILE A 72 8.08 -1.98 -6.95
N GLN A 73 7.60 -2.63 -8.02
CA GLN A 73 6.19 -2.82 -8.32
C GLN A 73 5.83 -4.30 -8.35
N GLY A 74 4.72 -4.66 -7.71
CA GLY A 74 4.23 -6.03 -7.62
C GLY A 74 2.72 -6.14 -7.52
N GLY A 75 2.23 -7.34 -7.22
CA GLY A 75 0.82 -7.60 -6.92
C GLY A 75 -0.08 -7.84 -8.13
N GLY A 76 0.47 -8.02 -9.32
CA GLY A 76 -0.34 -8.26 -10.52
C GLY A 76 -0.02 -9.54 -11.26
N MET A 77 1.22 -10.05 -11.18
CA MET A 77 1.72 -11.13 -12.03
C MET A 77 2.36 -12.26 -11.22
N ASN A 78 2.25 -13.48 -11.73
CA ASN A 78 2.99 -14.62 -11.22
C ASN A 78 4.39 -14.73 -11.88
N SER A 79 5.18 -15.74 -11.52
CA SER A 79 6.52 -15.96 -12.06
C SER A 79 6.56 -16.31 -13.55
N ALA A 80 5.45 -16.75 -14.13
CA ALA A 80 5.29 -16.94 -15.57
C ALA A 80 4.92 -15.66 -16.34
N MET A 81 4.78 -14.52 -15.64
CA MET A 81 4.31 -13.23 -16.17
C MET A 81 2.84 -13.26 -16.60
N GLU A 82 2.05 -14.12 -16.01
CA GLU A 82 0.61 -14.19 -16.23
C GLU A 82 -0.09 -13.27 -15.23
N GLU A 83 -1.01 -12.45 -15.72
CA GLU A 83 -1.81 -11.58 -14.87
C GLU A 83 -2.85 -12.38 -14.07
N LYS A 84 -2.96 -12.10 -12.79
CA LYS A 84 -4.01 -12.66 -11.94
C LYS A 84 -5.27 -11.81 -12.04
N ALA A 85 -6.43 -12.45 -12.19
CA ALA A 85 -7.72 -11.77 -12.26
C ALA A 85 -7.95 -10.85 -11.06
N THR A 86 -8.47 -9.66 -11.32
CA THR A 86 -8.69 -8.62 -10.32
C THR A 86 -10.18 -8.31 -10.14
N ARG A 87 -10.50 -7.61 -9.06
CA ARG A 87 -11.82 -7.00 -8.83
C ARG A 87 -11.99 -5.74 -9.67
N ALA A 88 -13.15 -5.10 -9.56
CA ALA A 88 -13.38 -3.78 -10.13
C ALA A 88 -12.35 -2.76 -9.63
N PRO A 89 -11.96 -1.78 -10.45
CA PRO A 89 -11.00 -0.76 -10.07
C PRO A 89 -11.57 0.18 -9.01
N VAL A 90 -10.66 0.85 -8.28
CA VAL A 90 -10.99 1.86 -7.27
C VAL A 90 -10.68 3.26 -7.75
N GLU A 91 -11.42 4.22 -7.21
CA GLU A 91 -11.21 5.63 -7.48
C GLU A 91 -9.82 6.08 -7.00
N ASN A 92 -9.21 6.98 -7.77
CA ASN A 92 -7.94 7.60 -7.40
C ASN A 92 -8.14 8.56 -6.23
N GLU A 93 -7.38 8.35 -5.15
CA GLU A 93 -7.35 9.18 -3.95
C GLU A 93 -6.04 9.97 -3.84
N GLY A 94 -5.33 10.21 -4.93
CA GLY A 94 -4.02 10.90 -4.96
C GLY A 94 -4.05 12.32 -4.43
N LYS A 95 -5.23 12.96 -4.36
CA LYS A 95 -5.44 14.29 -3.76
C LYS A 95 -5.50 14.29 -2.22
N ASN A 96 -5.11 13.20 -1.58
CA ASN A 96 -5.22 13.00 -0.11
C ASN A 96 -4.13 13.71 0.72
N GLY A 97 -3.23 14.46 0.06
CA GLY A 97 -2.15 15.21 0.70
C GLY A 97 -0.91 14.38 1.03
N LEU A 98 -0.91 13.06 0.77
CA LEU A 98 0.27 12.22 0.91
C LEU A 98 1.16 12.33 -0.33
N ARG A 99 2.46 12.10 -0.14
CA ARG A 99 3.48 12.20 -1.20
C ARG A 99 4.09 10.85 -1.46
N ASN A 100 4.55 10.64 -2.68
CA ASN A 100 5.34 9.48 -3.09
C ASN A 100 6.80 9.64 -2.63
N ASP A 101 6.99 9.84 -1.32
CA ASP A 101 8.31 9.93 -0.69
C ASP A 101 8.89 8.52 -0.47
N ALA A 102 10.21 8.42 -0.25
CA ALA A 102 10.89 7.15 -0.03
C ALA A 102 10.22 6.32 1.08
N GLY A 103 10.01 5.03 0.83
CA GLY A 103 9.36 4.08 1.73
C GLY A 103 7.83 4.09 1.69
N THR A 104 7.18 4.99 0.96
CA THR A 104 5.71 4.95 0.82
C THR A 104 5.26 3.88 -0.15
N ILE A 105 4.07 3.33 0.09
CA ILE A 105 3.38 2.41 -0.82
C ILE A 105 2.23 3.13 -1.52
N ALA A 106 2.14 2.96 -2.85
CA ALA A 106 1.12 3.60 -3.67
C ALA A 106 0.48 2.62 -4.66
N MET A 107 -0.74 2.96 -5.12
CA MET A 107 -1.46 2.18 -6.12
C MET A 107 -0.88 2.39 -7.51
N ALA A 108 -0.52 1.30 -8.19
CA ALA A 108 -0.23 1.32 -9.60
C ALA A 108 -1.54 1.41 -10.40
N ARG A 109 -1.48 2.06 -11.57
CA ARG A 109 -2.62 2.29 -12.46
C ARG A 109 -2.19 2.43 -13.92
N THR A 110 -3.12 2.36 -14.82
CA THR A 110 -2.94 2.72 -16.23
C THR A 110 -2.99 4.25 -16.42
N GLN A 111 -3.07 4.71 -17.65
CA GLN A 111 -3.30 6.14 -17.96
C GLN A 111 -4.66 6.64 -17.44
N ASN A 112 -5.65 5.74 -17.31
CA ASN A 112 -6.92 6.10 -16.67
C ASN A 112 -6.67 6.25 -15.15
N PRO A 113 -6.92 7.42 -14.56
CA PRO A 113 -6.65 7.67 -13.15
C PRO A 113 -7.44 6.76 -12.19
N HIS A 114 -8.63 6.30 -12.59
CA HIS A 114 -9.50 5.43 -11.80
C HIS A 114 -9.41 3.95 -12.20
N SER A 115 -8.22 3.48 -12.61
CA SER A 115 -7.99 2.10 -13.06
C SER A 115 -7.21 1.22 -12.10
N ALA A 116 -6.88 1.73 -10.92
CA ALA A 116 -6.12 0.96 -9.92
C ALA A 116 -6.93 -0.26 -9.44
N THR A 117 -6.29 -1.44 -9.42
CA THR A 117 -6.90 -2.69 -8.92
C THR A 117 -6.05 -3.30 -7.81
N ALA A 118 -5.24 -4.33 -8.11
CA ALA A 118 -4.42 -5.04 -7.12
C ALA A 118 -2.95 -4.56 -7.08
N GLN A 119 -2.42 -4.04 -8.19
CA GLN A 119 -1.01 -3.70 -8.28
C GLN A 119 -0.64 -2.48 -7.44
N PHE A 120 0.51 -2.57 -6.78
CA PHE A 120 1.09 -1.52 -5.96
C PHE A 120 2.57 -1.35 -6.25
N PHE A 121 3.14 -0.24 -5.81
CA PHE A 121 4.59 -0.05 -5.81
C PHE A 121 5.05 0.57 -4.49
N ILE A 122 6.32 0.31 -4.14
CA ILE A 122 7.00 0.91 -2.98
C ILE A 122 8.08 1.84 -3.52
N ASN A 123 8.04 3.09 -3.10
CA ASN A 123 8.99 4.11 -3.51
C ASN A 123 10.35 3.90 -2.84
N LEU A 124 11.42 3.95 -3.63
CA LEU A 124 12.81 3.88 -3.13
C LEU A 124 13.37 5.26 -2.80
N GLU A 125 12.87 6.27 -3.50
CA GLU A 125 13.29 7.67 -3.42
C GLU A 125 12.04 8.57 -3.39
N ASP A 126 12.26 9.89 -3.23
CA ASP A 126 11.20 10.90 -3.28
C ASP A 126 10.77 11.15 -4.72
N ASN A 127 9.79 10.41 -5.18
CA ASN A 127 9.28 10.44 -6.55
C ASN A 127 8.26 11.58 -6.75
N ARG A 128 8.71 12.83 -6.68
CA ARG A 128 7.85 14.03 -6.72
C ARG A 128 6.98 14.12 -7.97
N SER A 129 7.44 13.60 -9.10
CA SER A 129 6.69 13.53 -10.36
C SER A 129 5.45 12.64 -10.31
N LEU A 130 5.32 11.79 -9.30
CA LEU A 130 4.15 10.92 -9.08
C LEU A 130 3.10 11.55 -8.15
N ASN A 131 3.41 12.70 -7.53
CA ASN A 131 2.50 13.38 -6.61
C ASN A 131 1.38 14.09 -7.35
N TYR A 132 0.18 14.16 -6.74
CA TYR A 132 -0.88 15.02 -7.22
C TYR A 132 -0.37 16.49 -7.29
N PRO A 133 -0.72 17.24 -8.34
CA PRO A 133 -1.50 16.88 -9.53
C PRO A 133 -0.68 16.32 -10.70
N SER A 134 0.58 16.00 -10.53
CA SER A 134 1.46 15.50 -11.58
C SER A 134 1.32 13.98 -11.78
N PRO A 135 1.59 13.44 -12.97
CA PRO A 135 1.90 14.11 -14.24
C PRO A 135 0.67 14.50 -15.05
N ASP A 136 -0.52 14.01 -14.69
CA ASP A 136 -1.72 13.99 -15.52
C ASP A 136 -2.95 14.65 -14.86
N GLY A 137 -2.73 15.42 -13.81
CA GLY A 137 -3.78 16.05 -13.01
C GLY A 137 -4.24 15.22 -11.82
N TRP A 138 -3.78 13.94 -11.67
CA TRP A 138 -4.27 13.00 -10.66
C TRP A 138 -3.19 12.45 -9.73
N GLY A 139 -1.98 12.22 -10.21
CA GLY A 139 -0.92 11.56 -9.45
C GLY A 139 -1.23 10.08 -9.14
N TYR A 140 -0.44 9.53 -8.22
CA TYR A 140 -0.58 8.15 -7.74
C TYR A 140 -0.93 8.14 -6.26
N THR A 141 -1.96 7.37 -5.90
CA THR A 141 -2.49 7.32 -4.54
C THR A 141 -1.53 6.62 -3.59
N VAL A 142 -0.87 7.39 -2.73
CA VAL A 142 -0.18 6.85 -1.56
C VAL A 142 -1.23 6.46 -0.53
N PHE A 143 -1.12 5.23 0.03
CA PHE A 143 -2.08 4.72 1.00
C PHE A 143 -1.44 4.09 2.26
N GLY A 144 -0.10 4.17 2.38
CA GLY A 144 0.66 3.67 3.53
C GLY A 144 2.15 3.87 3.37
N LYS A 145 2.92 3.28 4.28
CA LYS A 145 4.38 3.25 4.23
C LYS A 145 4.97 1.96 4.79
N VAL A 146 6.21 1.69 4.43
CA VAL A 146 7.05 0.66 5.06
C VAL A 146 7.47 1.14 6.45
N THR A 147 7.21 0.34 7.48
CA THR A 147 7.64 0.60 8.85
C THR A 147 8.76 -0.32 9.30
N ASP A 148 8.93 -1.46 8.61
CA ASP A 148 10.03 -2.39 8.82
C ASP A 148 10.34 -3.12 7.50
N GLY A 149 11.62 -3.50 7.27
CA GLY A 149 12.05 -4.20 6.05
C GLY A 149 12.41 -3.27 4.88
N MET A 150 12.70 -1.98 5.12
CA MET A 150 13.14 -1.09 4.03
C MET A 150 14.49 -1.52 3.44
N GLU A 151 15.33 -2.21 4.21
CA GLU A 151 16.55 -2.85 3.73
C GLU A 151 16.26 -4.01 2.76
N VAL A 152 15.14 -4.74 2.96
CA VAL A 152 14.66 -5.78 2.03
C VAL A 152 14.20 -5.13 0.73
N VAL A 153 13.45 -4.03 0.78
CA VAL A 153 13.04 -3.25 -0.40
C VAL A 153 14.27 -2.80 -1.21
N ARG A 154 15.31 -2.28 -0.54
CA ARG A 154 16.56 -1.88 -1.19
C ARG A 154 17.36 -3.05 -1.73
N LYS A 155 17.30 -4.22 -1.08
CA LYS A 155 17.89 -5.46 -1.60
C LYS A 155 17.21 -5.89 -2.89
N ILE A 156 15.87 -5.92 -2.91
CA ILE A 156 15.08 -6.21 -4.11
C ILE A 156 15.45 -5.26 -5.25
N ALA A 157 15.61 -3.97 -4.96
CA ALA A 157 15.93 -2.95 -5.95
C ALA A 157 17.30 -3.14 -6.66
N LYS A 158 18.20 -3.91 -6.05
CA LYS A 158 19.54 -4.22 -6.61
C LYS A 158 19.58 -5.48 -7.46
N GLU A 159 18.47 -6.24 -7.51
CA GLU A 159 18.43 -7.44 -8.37
C GLU A 159 18.62 -7.06 -9.84
N PRO A 160 19.42 -7.82 -10.58
CA PRO A 160 19.52 -7.62 -12.02
C PRO A 160 18.18 -7.77 -12.70
N THR A 161 17.91 -6.90 -13.67
CA THR A 161 16.64 -6.91 -14.41
C THR A 161 16.85 -7.20 -15.88
N THR A 162 15.81 -7.68 -16.55
CA THR A 162 15.77 -8.00 -17.96
C THR A 162 14.42 -7.66 -18.57
N THR A 163 14.29 -7.82 -19.88
CA THR A 163 13.01 -7.75 -20.59
C THR A 163 12.44 -9.14 -20.78
N ARG A 164 11.16 -9.35 -20.39
CA ARG A 164 10.41 -10.61 -20.62
C ARG A 164 9.14 -10.30 -21.42
N GLY A 165 9.14 -10.67 -22.68
CA GLY A 165 8.06 -10.28 -23.60
C GLY A 165 7.96 -8.75 -23.73
N TYR A 166 6.82 -8.19 -23.39
CA TYR A 166 6.57 -6.75 -23.42
C TYR A 166 6.93 -6.04 -22.09
N HIS A 167 7.30 -6.79 -21.04
CA HIS A 167 7.60 -6.26 -19.73
C HIS A 167 9.09 -5.97 -19.59
N ARG A 168 9.40 -4.72 -19.25
CA ARG A 168 10.76 -4.25 -18.96
C ARG A 168 11.02 -4.24 -17.47
N ASP A 169 12.28 -4.21 -17.09
CA ASP A 169 12.73 -4.07 -15.70
C ASP A 169 12.25 -5.23 -14.81
N VAL A 170 12.10 -6.43 -15.38
CA VAL A 170 11.71 -7.65 -14.67
C VAL A 170 12.93 -8.27 -14.00
N PRO A 171 12.92 -8.53 -12.67
CA PRO A 171 14.01 -9.23 -12.01
C PRO A 171 14.35 -10.56 -12.70
N THR A 172 15.65 -10.82 -12.96
CA THR A 172 16.09 -12.06 -13.58
C THR A 172 15.78 -13.28 -12.72
N THR A 173 15.89 -13.13 -11.40
CA THR A 173 15.41 -14.10 -10.42
C THR A 173 14.07 -13.60 -9.86
N PRO A 174 12.97 -14.35 -10.04
CA PRO A 174 11.66 -13.92 -9.52
C PRO A 174 11.68 -13.71 -8.01
N ILE A 175 11.20 -12.56 -7.56
CA ILE A 175 11.05 -12.25 -6.15
C ILE A 175 9.59 -12.44 -5.77
N LEU A 176 9.33 -13.52 -5.05
CA LEU A 176 7.98 -13.95 -4.68
C LEU A 176 7.46 -13.19 -3.47
N ILE A 177 6.20 -12.81 -3.49
CA ILE A 177 5.39 -12.54 -2.31
C ILE A 177 4.84 -13.91 -1.86
N GLU A 178 5.51 -14.54 -0.88
CA GLU A 178 5.12 -15.87 -0.38
C GLU A 178 3.76 -15.81 0.31
N SER A 179 3.54 -14.74 1.09
CA SER A 179 2.25 -14.46 1.71
C SER A 179 2.11 -12.97 2.05
N ALA A 180 0.86 -12.50 2.07
CA ALA A 180 0.48 -11.21 2.62
C ALA A 180 -0.56 -11.43 3.71
N ARG A 181 -0.36 -10.83 4.90
CA ARG A 181 -1.30 -10.97 6.02
C ARG A 181 -1.45 -9.67 6.80
N GLN A 182 -2.65 -9.37 7.23
CA GLN A 182 -2.88 -8.31 8.21
C GLN A 182 -2.37 -8.76 9.57
N LEU A 183 -1.58 -7.92 10.22
CA LEU A 183 -1.09 -8.19 11.56
C LEU A 183 -2.17 -7.83 12.60
N PRO A 184 -2.19 -8.50 13.77
CA PRO A 184 -3.06 -8.13 14.86
C PRO A 184 -2.82 -6.66 15.27
N GLU A 185 -3.89 -5.96 15.64
CA GLU A 185 -3.74 -4.65 16.29
C GLU A 185 -2.91 -4.81 17.57
N LYS A 186 -1.89 -3.95 17.71
CA LYS A 186 -1.17 -3.91 18.99
C LYS A 186 -2.15 -3.42 20.04
N ALA A 187 -2.46 -4.27 21.02
CA ALA A 187 -3.21 -3.85 22.19
C ALA A 187 -2.51 -2.61 22.79
N THR A 188 -3.19 -1.47 22.75
CA THR A 188 -2.75 -0.27 23.48
C THR A 188 -2.82 -0.61 24.98
N LYS A 189 -1.64 -0.70 25.61
CA LYS A 189 -1.53 -0.84 27.07
C LYS A 189 -1.82 0.48 27.73
#